data_9fc5708ed6a64fb2785e743f2e6fea01
#
_entry.id   9fc5708ed6a64fb2785e743f2e6fea01
#
_cell.length_a   1.000
_cell.length_b   1.000
_cell.length_c   1.000
_cell.angle_alpha   90.00
_cell.angle_beta   90.00
_cell.angle_gamma   90.00
#
_symmetry.space_group_name_H-M   'P 1'
#
loop_
_entity.id
_entity.type
_entity.pdbx_description
1 polymer ?
#
loop_
_entity_poly.entity_id
_entity_poly.type
_entity_poly.pdbx_seq_one_letter_code
_entity_poly.pdbx_strand_id
1 'polypeptide(L)'
;MISIIIPVYNEPNINTTIEEIRKQSYLDYELIIVDGQEDGNTINLIDDDNCLKLNSKAGRACQLNAGAKKAKGGAMLFLHADSFLPENGLKMIDDIIRSGFKVGAFDLWIESRNFILREFVSRISSFRSRLTRFPYGDQGHFFSKEYFQKIGGYSDIPLMEDIEIMQRVKQRKDKIFIIPQKIITSARRWEEEGLLFVMLRNPILSPLYYLGVPAEKLSRFYPRAKNKREV
;
A
#
# COMPACT_ATOMS: atom_id res chain seq x y z
N MET A 1 6.61 -17.05 -7.83
CA MET A 1 6.88 -16.46 -6.49
C MET A 1 6.48 -14.99 -6.44
N ILE A 2 5.85 -14.56 -5.35
CA ILE A 2 5.45 -13.17 -5.10
C ILE A 2 6.27 -12.61 -3.92
N SER A 3 6.84 -11.41 -4.07
CA SER A 3 7.47 -10.67 -2.97
C SER A 3 6.46 -9.69 -2.38
N ILE A 4 6.09 -9.89 -1.11
CA ILE A 4 5.19 -9.02 -0.36
C ILE A 4 6.06 -8.01 0.38
N ILE A 5 5.88 -6.72 0.12
CA ILE A 5 6.69 -5.63 0.66
C ILE A 5 5.80 -4.77 1.54
N ILE A 6 6.13 -4.69 2.83
CA ILE A 6 5.36 -3.96 3.84
C ILE A 6 6.25 -2.87 4.45
N PRO A 7 5.97 -1.60 4.17
CA PRO A 7 6.62 -0.49 4.85
C PRO A 7 6.01 -0.32 6.25
N VAL A 8 6.85 -0.24 7.27
CA VAL A 8 6.41 -0.06 8.65
C VAL A 8 7.09 1.15 9.28
N TYR A 9 6.38 1.81 10.20
CA TYR A 9 6.89 2.91 11.01
C TYR A 9 6.11 2.94 12.31
N ASN A 10 6.70 2.48 13.41
CA ASN A 10 6.06 2.38 14.73
C ASN A 10 4.72 1.62 14.69
N GLU A 11 4.75 0.40 14.16
CA GLU A 11 3.57 -0.45 13.97
C GLU A 11 3.57 -1.62 14.96
N PRO A 12 2.92 -1.49 16.13
CA PRO A 12 2.94 -2.51 17.18
C PRO A 12 2.19 -3.79 16.82
N ASN A 13 1.27 -3.73 15.84
CA ASN A 13 0.41 -4.85 15.46
C ASN A 13 0.93 -5.61 14.23
N ILE A 14 2.20 -5.43 13.87
CA ILE A 14 2.75 -6.05 12.64
C ILE A 14 2.63 -7.57 12.62
N ASN A 15 2.76 -8.24 13.77
CA ASN A 15 2.63 -9.69 13.86
C ASN A 15 1.24 -10.18 13.44
N THR A 16 0.17 -9.45 13.76
CA THR A 16 -1.19 -9.77 13.27
C THR A 16 -1.27 -9.76 11.75
N THR A 17 -0.64 -8.77 11.10
CA THR A 17 -0.60 -8.69 9.63
C THR A 17 0.19 -9.85 9.03
N ILE A 18 1.31 -10.23 9.65
CA ILE A 18 2.10 -11.39 9.23
C ILE A 18 1.29 -12.69 9.36
N GLU A 19 0.61 -12.89 10.48
CA GLU A 19 -0.26 -14.05 10.71
C GLU A 19 -1.37 -14.17 9.66
N GLU A 20 -2.03 -13.06 9.30
CA GLU A 20 -3.06 -13.06 8.26
C GLU A 20 -2.48 -13.39 6.87
N ILE A 21 -1.27 -12.93 6.55
CA ILE A 21 -0.58 -13.33 5.32
C ILE A 21 -0.24 -14.82 5.33
N ARG A 22 0.16 -15.39 6.47
CA ARG A 22 0.46 -16.82 6.62
C ARG A 22 -0.76 -17.74 6.40
N LYS A 23 -1.98 -17.21 6.50
CA LYS A 23 -3.23 -17.95 6.21
C LYS A 23 -3.53 -18.07 4.71
N GLN A 24 -2.79 -17.37 3.84
CA GLN A 24 -2.99 -17.48 2.40
C GLN A 24 -2.64 -18.88 1.90
N SER A 25 -3.49 -19.43 1.03
CA SER A 25 -3.31 -20.77 0.45
C SER A 25 -2.16 -20.86 -0.57
N TYR A 26 -1.75 -19.73 -1.14
CA TYR A 26 -0.63 -19.65 -2.08
C TYR A 26 0.69 -19.51 -1.31
N LEU A 27 1.55 -20.52 -1.36
CA LEU A 27 2.75 -20.64 -0.53
C LEU A 27 4.04 -20.14 -1.19
N ASP A 28 4.03 -19.88 -2.51
CA ASP A 28 5.21 -19.44 -3.25
C ASP A 28 5.40 -17.91 -3.15
N TYR A 29 5.66 -17.42 -1.92
CA TYR A 29 5.92 -16.02 -1.64
C TYR A 29 7.07 -15.83 -0.65
N GLU A 30 7.64 -14.64 -0.63
CA GLU A 30 8.53 -14.12 0.41
C GLU A 30 7.92 -12.87 1.05
N LEU A 31 8.24 -12.63 2.31
CA LEU A 31 7.78 -11.48 3.06
C LEU A 31 8.97 -10.57 3.40
N ILE A 32 8.85 -9.29 3.04
CA ILE A 32 9.89 -8.27 3.22
C ILE A 32 9.28 -7.12 4.00
N ILE A 33 9.71 -6.95 5.24
CA ILE A 33 9.28 -5.87 6.13
C ILE A 33 10.37 -4.80 6.14
N VAL A 34 10.01 -3.56 5.84
CA VAL A 34 10.96 -2.45 5.74
C VAL A 34 10.60 -1.38 6.77
N ASP A 35 11.43 -1.26 7.81
CA ASP A 35 11.25 -0.26 8.86
C ASP A 35 11.90 1.07 8.45
N GLY A 36 11.14 2.15 8.56
CA GLY A 36 11.59 3.52 8.33
C GLY A 36 12.21 4.16 9.57
N GLN A 37 12.34 3.44 10.68
CA GLN A 37 12.99 3.92 11.90
C GLN A 37 14.39 3.32 12.03
N GLU A 38 15.38 4.17 12.36
CA GLU A 38 16.76 3.74 12.52
C GLU A 38 16.92 2.66 13.59
N ASP A 39 16.18 2.79 14.69
CA ASP A 39 16.18 1.84 15.81
C ASP A 39 15.48 0.52 15.50
N GLY A 40 14.78 0.40 14.37
CA GLY A 40 14.07 -0.82 13.97
C GLY A 40 12.96 -1.22 14.94
N ASN A 41 12.28 -0.25 15.54
CA ASN A 41 11.30 -0.49 16.60
C ASN A 41 10.20 -1.48 16.21
N THR A 42 9.77 -1.49 14.96
CA THR A 42 8.77 -2.43 14.47
C THR A 42 9.37 -3.80 14.15
N ILE A 43 10.50 -3.82 13.43
CA ILE A 43 11.11 -5.10 13.03
C ILE A 43 11.63 -5.91 14.22
N ASN A 44 11.98 -5.24 15.33
CA ASN A 44 12.37 -5.90 16.57
C ASN A 44 11.20 -6.60 17.31
N LEU A 45 9.95 -6.28 16.94
CA LEU A 45 8.74 -6.94 17.47
C LEU A 45 8.35 -8.20 16.68
N ILE A 46 9.00 -8.44 15.54
CA ILE A 46 8.61 -9.53 14.64
C ILE A 46 9.20 -10.84 15.14
N ASP A 47 8.31 -11.78 15.47
CA ASP A 47 8.67 -13.12 15.96
C ASP A 47 8.89 -14.13 14.81
N ASP A 48 8.57 -13.78 13.56
CA ASP A 48 8.71 -14.65 12.39
C ASP A 48 10.11 -14.54 11.77
N ASP A 49 10.89 -15.62 11.85
CA ASP A 49 12.23 -15.70 11.26
C ASP A 49 12.22 -15.88 9.73
N ASN A 50 11.07 -16.22 9.14
CA ASN A 50 10.92 -16.36 7.69
C ASN A 50 10.60 -15.04 6.98
N CYS A 51 10.75 -13.91 7.68
CA CYS A 51 10.61 -12.57 7.12
C CYS A 51 11.99 -11.95 6.87
N LEU A 52 12.18 -11.34 5.70
CA LEU A 52 13.33 -10.47 5.48
C LEU A 52 13.06 -9.11 6.15
N LYS A 53 13.83 -8.80 7.20
CA LYS A 53 13.73 -7.56 7.97
C LYS A 53 14.77 -6.56 7.46
N LEU A 54 14.36 -5.36 7.07
CA LEU A 54 15.22 -4.31 6.52
C LEU A 54 14.96 -2.97 7.22
N ASN A 55 16.03 -2.18 7.39
CA ASN A 55 15.89 -0.77 7.72
C ASN A 55 16.12 0.10 6.48
N SER A 56 15.44 1.22 6.41
CA SER A 56 15.64 2.23 5.38
C SER A 56 15.44 3.63 5.95
N LYS A 57 15.70 4.65 5.14
CA LYS A 57 15.29 6.01 5.47
C LYS A 57 13.77 6.07 5.63
N ALA A 58 13.31 6.90 6.58
CA ALA A 58 11.89 7.18 6.75
C ALA A 58 11.30 7.78 5.47
N GLY A 59 10.14 7.28 5.08
CA GLY A 59 9.43 7.69 3.88
C GLY A 59 8.92 6.48 3.10
N ARG A 60 7.61 6.45 2.85
CA ARG A 60 6.96 5.27 2.27
C ARG A 60 7.59 4.86 0.93
N ALA A 61 7.87 5.81 0.04
CA ALA A 61 8.54 5.55 -1.23
C ALA A 61 9.93 4.90 -1.04
N CYS A 62 10.74 5.46 -0.12
CA CYS A 62 12.07 4.92 0.20
C CYS A 62 11.99 3.48 0.70
N GLN A 63 11.07 3.20 1.63
CA GLN A 63 10.86 1.86 2.21
C GLN A 63 10.40 0.86 1.15
N LEU A 64 9.38 1.22 0.34
CA LEU A 64 8.86 0.38 -0.74
C LEU A 64 9.94 0.05 -1.77
N ASN A 65 10.74 1.04 -2.18
CA ASN A 65 11.84 0.85 -3.11
C ASN A 65 12.98 0.01 -2.51
N ALA A 66 13.27 0.18 -1.22
CA ALA A 66 14.28 -0.63 -0.53
C ALA A 66 13.88 -2.11 -0.50
N GLY A 67 12.61 -2.41 -0.19
CA GLY A 67 12.07 -3.76 -0.26
C GLY A 67 12.09 -4.31 -1.69
N ALA A 68 11.65 -3.54 -2.68
CA ALA A 68 11.65 -3.93 -4.08
C ALA A 68 13.04 -4.29 -4.62
N LYS A 69 14.10 -3.62 -4.16
CA LYS A 69 15.49 -3.95 -4.52
C LYS A 69 15.94 -5.32 -3.99
N LYS A 70 15.37 -5.79 -2.89
CA LYS A 70 15.68 -7.10 -2.28
C LYS A 70 14.74 -8.21 -2.74
N ALA A 71 13.62 -7.85 -3.35
CA ALA A 71 12.60 -8.78 -3.84
C ALA A 71 13.18 -9.76 -4.86
N LYS A 72 12.90 -11.06 -4.68
CA LYS A 72 13.33 -12.17 -5.57
C LYS A 72 12.17 -12.62 -6.47
N GLY A 73 10.91 -12.38 -6.07
CA GLY A 73 9.73 -12.80 -6.81
C GLY A 73 9.59 -12.14 -8.18
N GLY A 74 8.95 -12.84 -9.10
CA GLY A 74 8.59 -12.30 -10.43
C GLY A 74 7.44 -11.30 -10.37
N ALA A 75 6.66 -11.31 -9.29
CA ALA A 75 5.65 -10.32 -8.95
C ALA A 75 5.95 -9.68 -7.59
N MET A 76 5.56 -8.43 -7.42
CA MET A 76 5.68 -7.69 -6.18
C MET A 76 4.32 -7.17 -5.75
N LEU A 77 3.97 -7.35 -4.48
CA LEU A 77 2.81 -6.77 -3.82
C LEU A 77 3.29 -5.76 -2.79
N PHE A 78 2.80 -4.54 -2.88
CA PHE A 78 3.03 -3.47 -1.91
C PHE A 78 1.81 -3.36 -1.01
N LEU A 79 1.97 -3.78 0.25
CA LEU A 79 0.88 -3.93 1.22
C LEU A 79 1.10 -3.01 2.41
N HIS A 80 0.06 -2.33 2.87
CA HIS A 80 0.14 -1.57 4.13
C HIS A 80 0.15 -2.52 5.33
N ALA A 81 0.79 -2.07 6.42
CA ALA A 81 0.95 -2.87 7.64
C ALA A 81 -0.37 -3.14 8.40
N ASP A 82 -1.45 -2.47 8.03
CA ASP A 82 -2.78 -2.61 8.59
C ASP A 82 -3.82 -3.07 7.54
N SER A 83 -3.34 -3.74 6.49
CA SER A 83 -4.17 -4.23 5.40
C SER A 83 -4.12 -5.74 5.30
N PHE A 84 -5.29 -6.35 5.09
CA PHE A 84 -5.47 -7.81 5.00
C PHE A 84 -5.97 -8.20 3.62
N LEU A 85 -5.31 -9.19 3.04
CA LEU A 85 -5.67 -9.72 1.73
C LEU A 85 -6.97 -10.53 1.82
N PRO A 86 -7.78 -10.56 0.73
CA PRO A 86 -8.87 -11.52 0.64
C PRO A 86 -8.32 -12.94 0.62
N GLU A 87 -9.17 -13.89 0.95
CA GLU A 87 -8.86 -15.31 0.75
C GLU A 87 -8.37 -15.55 -0.68
N ASN A 88 -7.29 -16.30 -0.84
CA ASN A 88 -6.63 -16.54 -2.14
C ASN A 88 -6.09 -15.28 -2.85
N GLY A 89 -5.91 -14.15 -2.14
CA GLY A 89 -5.46 -12.89 -2.73
C GLY A 89 -4.12 -13.02 -3.48
N LEU A 90 -3.16 -13.75 -2.93
CA LEU A 90 -1.87 -14.00 -3.58
C LEU A 90 -2.01 -14.85 -4.85
N LYS A 91 -2.89 -15.87 -4.82
CA LYS A 91 -3.16 -16.69 -6.01
C LYS A 91 -3.77 -15.86 -7.14
N MET A 92 -4.69 -14.94 -6.81
CA MET A 92 -5.29 -14.03 -7.79
C MET A 92 -4.24 -13.13 -8.44
N ILE A 93 -3.29 -12.60 -7.67
CA ILE A 93 -2.18 -11.80 -8.22
C ILE A 93 -1.35 -12.63 -9.20
N ASP A 94 -0.96 -13.86 -8.82
CA ASP A 94 -0.18 -14.75 -9.68
C ASP A 94 -0.90 -15.03 -11.01
N ASP A 95 -2.20 -15.36 -10.95
CA ASP A 95 -3.00 -15.64 -12.13
C ASP A 95 -3.11 -14.43 -13.08
N ILE A 96 -3.30 -13.23 -12.51
CA ILE A 96 -3.41 -11.98 -13.29
C ILE A 96 -2.07 -11.63 -13.95
N ILE A 97 -0.96 -11.74 -13.22
CA ILE A 97 0.37 -11.50 -13.78
C ILE A 97 0.68 -12.52 -14.89
N ARG A 98 0.36 -13.80 -14.69
CA ARG A 98 0.53 -14.85 -15.72
C ARG A 98 -0.37 -14.65 -16.94
N SER A 99 -1.54 -14.02 -16.77
CA SER A 99 -2.43 -13.68 -17.89
C SER A 99 -1.93 -12.49 -18.73
N GLY A 100 -0.78 -11.88 -18.36
CA GLY A 100 -0.12 -10.82 -19.12
C GLY A 100 -0.39 -9.40 -18.62
N PHE A 101 -1.18 -9.21 -17.55
CA PHE A 101 -1.26 -7.93 -16.89
C PHE A 101 0.03 -7.65 -16.10
N LYS A 102 0.47 -6.39 -16.11
CA LYS A 102 1.74 -5.99 -15.51
C LYS A 102 1.56 -5.25 -14.18
N VAL A 103 0.35 -4.76 -13.94
CA VAL A 103 0.01 -3.93 -12.77
C VAL A 103 -1.46 -4.06 -12.43
N GLY A 104 -1.76 -4.00 -11.14
CA GLY A 104 -3.12 -3.98 -10.63
C GLY A 104 -3.19 -3.64 -9.15
N ALA A 105 -4.42 -3.73 -8.63
CA ALA A 105 -4.76 -3.53 -7.24
C ALA A 105 -6.07 -4.27 -6.91
N PHE A 106 -6.49 -4.23 -5.66
CA PHE A 106 -7.77 -4.77 -5.20
C PHE A 106 -8.84 -3.69 -5.08
N ASP A 107 -10.09 -4.10 -4.92
CA ASP A 107 -11.12 -3.24 -4.36
C ASP A 107 -10.84 -2.96 -2.89
N LEU A 108 -11.27 -1.81 -2.41
CA LEU A 108 -11.06 -1.39 -1.03
C LEU A 108 -12.26 -1.72 -0.14
N TRP A 109 -11.96 -2.18 1.07
CA TRP A 109 -12.90 -2.24 2.18
C TRP A 109 -12.26 -1.65 3.43
N ILE A 110 -12.87 -0.60 3.99
CA ILE A 110 -12.39 0.01 5.22
C ILE A 110 -13.16 -0.64 6.37
N GLU A 111 -12.46 -1.35 7.23
CA GLU A 111 -13.07 -1.96 8.41
C GLU A 111 -13.26 -0.90 9.49
N SER A 112 -14.52 -0.58 9.77
CA SER A 112 -14.90 0.41 10.77
C SER A 112 -16.27 0.12 11.35
N ARG A 113 -16.49 0.54 12.60
CA ARG A 113 -17.82 0.62 13.19
C ARG A 113 -18.68 1.74 12.57
N ASN A 114 -18.02 2.72 11.96
CA ASN A 114 -18.70 3.81 11.29
C ASN A 114 -19.24 3.34 9.93
N PHE A 115 -20.57 3.31 9.79
CA PHE A 115 -21.28 2.87 8.58
C PHE A 115 -20.88 3.67 7.33
N ILE A 116 -20.63 4.98 7.46
CA ILE A 116 -20.26 5.84 6.33
C ILE A 116 -18.92 5.40 5.76
N LEU A 117 -17.91 5.17 6.62
CA LEU A 117 -16.61 4.66 6.17
C LEU A 117 -16.73 3.30 5.51
N ARG A 118 -17.38 2.36 6.21
CA ARG A 118 -17.48 0.99 5.77
C ARG A 118 -18.24 0.84 4.44
N GLU A 119 -19.38 1.49 4.29
CA GLU A 119 -20.23 1.28 3.14
C GLU A 119 -20.01 2.31 2.02
N PHE A 120 -20.03 3.60 2.34
CA PHE A 120 -19.96 4.64 1.31
C PHE A 120 -18.53 4.89 0.83
N VAL A 121 -17.59 5.14 1.74
CA VAL A 121 -16.20 5.47 1.33
C VAL A 121 -15.55 4.28 0.63
N SER A 122 -15.73 3.06 1.15
CA SER A 122 -15.21 1.84 0.52
C SER A 122 -15.77 1.62 -0.89
N ARG A 123 -17.09 1.73 -1.05
CA ARG A 123 -17.75 1.55 -2.36
C ARG A 123 -17.38 2.63 -3.35
N ILE A 124 -17.35 3.89 -2.92
CA ILE A 124 -16.96 5.02 -3.79
C ILE A 124 -15.50 4.86 -4.23
N SER A 125 -14.59 4.50 -3.32
CA SER A 125 -13.18 4.27 -3.62
C SER A 125 -13.00 3.13 -4.63
N SER A 126 -13.68 2.00 -4.43
CA SER A 126 -13.65 0.85 -5.35
C SER A 126 -14.24 1.20 -6.71
N PHE A 127 -15.41 1.86 -6.74
CA PHE A 127 -16.04 2.30 -7.98
C PHE A 127 -15.15 3.29 -8.75
N ARG A 128 -14.60 4.29 -8.04
CA ARG A 128 -13.66 5.25 -8.64
C ARG A 128 -12.47 4.54 -9.28
N SER A 129 -11.79 3.64 -8.55
CA SER A 129 -10.62 2.93 -9.08
C SER A 129 -10.94 2.01 -10.24
N ARG A 130 -12.11 1.36 -10.25
CA ARG A 130 -12.58 0.56 -11.40
C ARG A 130 -12.88 1.43 -12.61
N LEU A 131 -13.56 2.58 -12.42
CA LEU A 131 -13.93 3.48 -13.52
C LEU A 131 -12.70 4.20 -14.08
N THR A 132 -11.89 4.78 -13.21
CA THR A 132 -10.74 5.60 -13.60
C THR A 132 -9.49 4.77 -13.90
N ARG A 133 -9.44 3.50 -13.48
CA ARG A 133 -8.23 2.67 -13.45
C ARG A 133 -7.08 3.38 -12.73
N PHE A 134 -7.41 3.94 -11.57
CA PHE A 134 -6.49 4.71 -10.75
C PHE A 134 -6.63 4.32 -9.26
N PRO A 135 -6.13 3.15 -8.85
CA PRO A 135 -6.14 2.71 -7.47
C PRO A 135 -5.18 3.55 -6.62
N TYR A 136 -5.46 3.67 -5.33
CA TYR A 136 -4.56 4.25 -4.34
C TYR A 136 -3.75 3.16 -3.63
N GLY A 137 -2.71 3.55 -2.89
CA GLY A 137 -1.79 2.61 -2.25
C GLY A 137 -2.42 1.67 -1.22
N ASP A 138 -3.51 2.09 -0.57
CA ASP A 138 -4.29 1.29 0.36
C ASP A 138 -5.06 0.13 -0.30
N GLN A 139 -5.11 0.10 -1.62
CA GLN A 139 -5.71 -0.96 -2.42
C GLN A 139 -4.73 -2.10 -2.77
N GLY A 140 -3.52 -2.10 -2.20
CA GLY A 140 -2.52 -3.16 -2.42
C GLY A 140 -2.04 -3.20 -3.88
N HIS A 141 -1.18 -2.26 -4.23
CA HIS A 141 -0.59 -2.24 -5.57
C HIS A 141 0.26 -3.49 -5.83
N PHE A 142 0.02 -4.17 -6.94
CA PHE A 142 0.91 -5.23 -7.38
C PHE A 142 1.43 -4.98 -8.80
N PHE A 143 2.66 -5.42 -9.04
CA PHE A 143 3.35 -5.26 -10.31
C PHE A 143 4.11 -6.54 -10.68
N SER A 144 4.29 -6.80 -11.98
CA SER A 144 5.39 -7.67 -12.37
C SER A 144 6.71 -6.97 -12.05
N LYS A 145 7.70 -7.71 -11.56
CA LYS A 145 9.01 -7.16 -11.16
C LYS A 145 9.69 -6.41 -12.30
N GLU A 146 9.71 -7.01 -13.48
CA GLU A 146 10.28 -6.40 -14.68
C GLU A 146 9.64 -5.05 -14.99
N TYR A 147 8.30 -5.01 -14.95
CA TYR A 147 7.57 -3.77 -15.24
C TYR A 147 7.82 -2.68 -14.20
N PHE A 148 7.83 -3.02 -12.91
CA PHE A 148 8.13 -2.08 -11.84
C PHE A 148 9.52 -1.45 -12.00
N GLN A 149 10.52 -2.29 -12.32
CA GLN A 149 11.87 -1.82 -12.61
C GLN A 149 11.91 -0.93 -13.85
N LYS A 150 11.22 -1.31 -14.91
CA LYS A 150 11.15 -0.56 -16.18
C LYS A 150 10.55 0.83 -16.02
N ILE A 151 9.56 0.99 -15.14
CA ILE A 151 8.97 2.30 -14.85
C ILE A 151 9.74 3.11 -13.80
N GLY A 152 10.81 2.56 -13.21
CA GLY A 152 11.69 3.25 -12.27
C GLY A 152 11.25 3.22 -10.80
N GLY A 153 10.29 2.36 -10.44
CA GLY A 153 9.81 2.25 -9.06
C GLY A 153 9.01 3.46 -8.57
N TYR A 154 8.83 3.60 -7.27
CA TYR A 154 8.18 4.77 -6.66
C TYR A 154 9.12 5.98 -6.67
N SER A 155 8.61 7.16 -7.01
CA SER A 155 9.35 8.42 -6.90
C SER A 155 9.59 8.77 -5.43
N ASP A 156 10.79 9.23 -5.10
CA ASP A 156 11.17 9.62 -3.73
C ASP A 156 10.56 10.99 -3.39
N ILE A 157 9.26 10.99 -3.13
CA ILE A 157 8.46 12.16 -2.73
C ILE A 157 7.78 11.88 -1.38
N PRO A 158 7.54 12.92 -0.57
CA PRO A 158 7.05 12.74 0.80
C PRO A 158 5.59 12.33 0.90
N LEU A 159 4.81 12.47 -0.18
CA LEU A 159 3.39 12.16 -0.27
C LEU A 159 2.99 11.93 -1.73
N MET A 160 1.93 11.19 -2.00
CA MET A 160 1.35 10.91 -3.33
C MET A 160 2.24 10.03 -4.23
N GLU A 161 3.17 9.28 -3.69
CA GLU A 161 4.02 8.34 -4.43
C GLU A 161 3.19 7.25 -5.15
N ASP A 162 2.07 6.85 -4.53
CA ASP A 162 1.10 5.89 -5.07
C ASP A 162 0.30 6.47 -6.25
N ILE A 163 -0.08 7.73 -6.16
CA ILE A 163 -0.74 8.47 -7.24
C ILE A 163 0.25 8.69 -8.39
N GLU A 164 1.46 9.10 -8.08
CA GLU A 164 2.50 9.41 -9.05
C GLU A 164 2.84 8.17 -9.92
N ILE A 165 3.07 7.02 -9.30
CA ILE A 165 3.38 5.80 -10.05
C ILE A 165 2.21 5.40 -10.96
N MET A 166 0.96 5.53 -10.51
CA MET A 166 -0.22 5.25 -11.33
C MET A 166 -0.39 6.24 -12.48
N GLN A 167 0.00 7.51 -12.30
CA GLN A 167 0.04 8.48 -13.41
C GLN A 167 1.01 8.02 -14.50
N ARG A 168 2.23 7.61 -14.13
CA ARG A 168 3.22 7.09 -15.09
C ARG A 168 2.71 5.85 -15.83
N VAL A 169 2.05 4.92 -15.12
CA VAL A 169 1.42 3.74 -15.75
C VAL A 169 0.38 4.17 -16.78
N LYS A 170 -0.49 5.12 -16.44
CA LYS A 170 -1.54 5.62 -17.34
C LYS A 170 -0.98 6.39 -18.55
N GLN A 171 0.04 7.22 -18.35
CA GLN A 171 0.71 7.93 -19.45
C GLN A 171 1.31 6.96 -20.47
N ARG A 172 1.75 5.78 -20.02
CA ARG A 172 2.23 4.69 -20.88
C ARG A 172 1.11 3.92 -21.55
N LYS A 173 -0.16 4.21 -21.23
CA LYS A 173 -1.35 3.50 -21.73
C LYS A 173 -1.37 2.01 -21.36
N ASP A 174 -0.63 1.62 -20.32
CA ASP A 174 -0.64 0.24 -19.83
C ASP A 174 -1.95 -0.07 -19.10
N LYS A 175 -2.45 -1.31 -19.24
CA LYS A 175 -3.70 -1.75 -18.64
C LYS A 175 -3.49 -2.03 -17.15
N ILE A 176 -4.34 -1.44 -16.29
CA ILE A 176 -4.38 -1.68 -14.84
C ILE A 176 -5.55 -2.62 -14.55
N PHE A 177 -5.29 -3.73 -13.85
CA PHE A 177 -6.32 -4.67 -13.44
C PHE A 177 -6.79 -4.34 -12.02
N ILE A 178 -8.09 -4.23 -11.81
CA ILE A 178 -8.67 -4.10 -10.46
C ILE A 178 -9.37 -5.40 -10.11
N ILE A 179 -8.82 -6.10 -9.13
CA ILE A 179 -9.38 -7.34 -8.58
C ILE A 179 -10.67 -6.98 -7.83
N PRO A 180 -11.81 -7.58 -8.15
CA PRO A 180 -13.10 -7.24 -7.53
C PRO A 180 -13.22 -7.73 -6.08
N GLN A 181 -12.31 -8.58 -5.61
CA GLN A 181 -12.22 -8.97 -4.21
C GLN A 181 -11.61 -7.82 -3.39
N LYS A 182 -12.09 -7.71 -2.16
CA LYS A 182 -11.77 -6.58 -1.29
C LYS A 182 -10.51 -6.85 -0.47
N ILE A 183 -9.56 -5.93 -0.53
CA ILE A 183 -8.55 -5.80 0.51
C ILE A 183 -9.18 -5.06 1.69
N ILE A 184 -8.97 -5.55 2.89
CA ILE A 184 -9.49 -4.94 4.11
C ILE A 184 -8.42 -4.06 4.70
N THR A 185 -8.69 -2.80 4.98
CA THR A 185 -7.77 -1.87 5.64
C THR A 185 -8.41 -1.26 6.88
N SER A 186 -7.57 -0.92 7.87
CA SER A 186 -8.02 -0.32 9.12
C SER A 186 -8.52 1.11 8.93
N ALA A 187 -9.59 1.45 9.66
CA ALA A 187 -10.07 2.83 9.77
C ALA A 187 -9.24 3.68 10.74
N ARG A 188 -8.19 3.13 11.38
CA ARG A 188 -7.41 3.78 12.45
C ARG A 188 -7.07 5.24 12.13
N ARG A 189 -6.54 5.52 10.96
CA ARG A 189 -6.20 6.89 10.55
C ARG A 189 -7.42 7.82 10.49
N TRP A 190 -8.55 7.31 10.01
CA TRP A 190 -9.81 8.06 9.95
C TRP A 190 -10.36 8.37 11.32
N GLU A 191 -10.17 7.46 12.26
CA GLU A 191 -10.61 7.58 13.64
C GLU A 191 -9.68 8.50 14.44
N GLU A 192 -8.36 8.43 14.23
CA GLU A 192 -7.36 9.26 14.91
C GLU A 192 -7.36 10.73 14.42
N GLU A 193 -7.53 10.97 13.12
CA GLU A 193 -7.51 12.31 12.52
C GLU A 193 -8.91 12.96 12.47
N GLY A 194 -9.97 12.18 12.64
CA GLY A 194 -11.36 12.62 12.54
C GLY A 194 -11.95 12.45 11.14
N LEU A 195 -13.08 11.77 11.09
CA LEU A 195 -13.77 11.39 9.85
C LEU A 195 -13.98 12.56 8.89
N LEU A 196 -14.59 13.65 9.38
CA LEU A 196 -14.93 14.81 8.54
C LEU A 196 -13.67 15.47 7.97
N PHE A 197 -12.60 15.58 8.77
CA PHE A 197 -11.35 16.17 8.33
C PHE A 197 -10.72 15.35 7.20
N VAL A 198 -10.63 14.03 7.33
CA VAL A 198 -10.05 13.15 6.30
C VAL A 198 -10.92 13.11 5.05
N MET A 199 -12.26 13.10 5.20
CA MET A 199 -13.21 13.14 4.08
C MET A 199 -13.10 14.43 3.25
N LEU A 200 -12.80 15.56 3.88
CA LEU A 200 -12.62 16.82 3.17
C LEU A 200 -11.20 16.96 2.61
N ARG A 201 -10.20 16.59 3.38
CA ARG A 201 -8.78 16.73 3.00
C ARG A 201 -8.40 15.87 1.80
N ASN A 202 -8.66 14.57 1.84
CA ASN A 202 -8.16 13.64 0.81
C ASN A 202 -8.69 13.95 -0.60
N PRO A 203 -9.99 14.24 -0.81
CA PRO A 203 -10.51 14.67 -2.10
C PRO A 203 -9.95 16.01 -2.60
N ILE A 204 -9.40 16.85 -1.73
CA ILE A 204 -8.78 18.13 -2.11
C ILE A 204 -7.31 17.92 -2.49
N LEU A 205 -6.56 17.15 -1.70
CA LEU A 205 -5.11 16.98 -1.92
C LEU A 205 -4.78 16.29 -3.25
N SER A 206 -5.54 15.26 -3.63
CA SER A 206 -5.29 14.55 -4.88
C SER A 206 -5.49 15.41 -6.13
N PRO A 207 -6.60 16.16 -6.30
CA PRO A 207 -6.73 17.12 -7.41
C PRO A 207 -5.66 18.21 -7.42
N LEU A 208 -5.26 18.74 -6.26
CA LEU A 208 -4.19 19.72 -6.17
C LEU A 208 -2.87 19.16 -6.69
N TYR A 209 -2.57 17.89 -6.37
CA TYR A 209 -1.40 17.20 -6.92
C TYR A 209 -1.49 17.08 -8.45
N TYR A 210 -2.66 16.71 -9.00
CA TYR A 210 -2.90 16.66 -10.45
C TYR A 210 -2.76 18.02 -11.14
N LEU A 211 -3.07 19.11 -10.45
CA LEU A 211 -2.89 20.48 -10.93
C LEU A 211 -1.44 20.99 -10.80
N GLY A 212 -0.50 20.11 -10.36
CA GLY A 212 0.92 20.42 -10.31
C GLY A 212 1.41 21.05 -8.99
N VAL A 213 0.60 21.01 -7.93
CA VAL A 213 1.08 21.45 -6.61
C VAL A 213 2.13 20.45 -6.11
N PRO A 214 3.35 20.88 -5.75
CA PRO A 214 4.43 19.98 -5.31
C PRO A 214 4.04 19.16 -4.08
N ALA A 215 4.44 17.88 -4.07
CA ALA A 215 4.18 16.94 -2.98
C ALA A 215 4.71 17.45 -1.62
N GLU A 216 5.84 18.18 -1.62
CA GLU A 216 6.43 18.81 -0.43
C GLU A 216 5.52 19.85 0.21
N LYS A 217 4.74 20.59 -0.59
CA LYS A 217 3.76 21.53 -0.08
C LYS A 217 2.53 20.80 0.48
N LEU A 218 2.05 19.79 -0.24
CA LEU A 218 0.89 19.00 0.16
C LEU A 218 1.16 18.19 1.44
N SER A 219 2.38 17.68 1.62
CA SER A 219 2.77 16.92 2.81
C SER A 219 2.65 17.71 4.12
N ARG A 220 2.70 19.05 4.07
CA ARG A 220 2.51 19.91 5.25
C ARG A 220 1.08 19.84 5.81
N PHE A 221 0.11 19.49 4.96
CA PHE A 221 -1.29 19.30 5.33
C PHE A 221 -1.64 17.84 5.66
N TYR A 222 -0.62 16.96 5.62
CA TYR A 222 -0.80 15.55 5.89
C TYR A 222 -0.01 15.18 7.16
N PRO A 223 -0.67 14.96 8.30
CA PRO A 223 0.02 14.67 9.55
C PRO A 223 0.92 13.44 9.40
N ARG A 224 2.15 13.55 9.86
CA ARG A 224 3.02 12.38 10.01
C ARG A 224 2.45 11.49 11.11
N ALA A 225 2.64 10.17 11.00
CA ALA A 225 2.31 9.25 12.08
C ALA A 225 2.95 9.77 13.39
N LYS A 226 2.13 10.07 14.40
CA LYS A 226 2.63 10.58 15.67
C LYS A 226 3.46 9.51 16.36
N ASN A 227 4.66 9.88 16.78
CA ASN A 227 5.41 9.07 17.74
C ASN A 227 4.59 9.01 19.05
N LYS A 228 3.99 7.87 19.37
CA LYS A 228 3.28 7.64 20.66
C LYS A 228 4.23 7.53 21.86
N ARG A 229 5.41 8.15 21.84
CA ARG A 229 6.37 8.14 22.95
C ARG A 229 6.45 9.44 23.74
N GLU A 230 5.46 10.32 23.63
CA GLU A 230 5.34 11.49 24.49
C GLU A 230 3.98 11.47 25.21
N VAL A 231 3.81 10.55 26.17
CA VAL A 231 2.98 10.72 27.39
C VAL A 231 3.59 9.84 28.48
#